data_f2c9f4656bc38e00871c45053a6db2f4
#
_entry.id   f2c9f4656bc38e00871c45053a6db2f4
#
_cell.length_a   1.000
_cell.length_b   1.000
_cell.length_c   1.000
_cell.angle_alpha   90.00
_cell.angle_beta   90.00
_cell.angle_gamma   90.00
#
_symmetry.space_group_name_H-M   'P 1'
#
loop_
_entity.id
_entity.type
_entity.pdbx_description
1 polymer ?
#
loop_
_entity_poly.entity_id
_entity_poly.type
_entity_poly.pdbx_seq_one_letter_code
_entity_poly.pdbx_strand_id
1 'polypeptide(L)'
;MEVYVDDMLTKSIMVEKHSEDLKETFDVLRRYKIKLNPSKCVFGLPSGRFLGFQVHQRGIEVNPEKIKALEEMASPKTLKDVQRLMGCLASLNWFIAKSTNKCAPFFKAIKKGKGLEWSEECETAFQKLKEYLGRAPILSKLVVRETLYLYLYLYLSATEVATSSVLIRLEEGVQRPVYYTSKALLPAETRYSPYEKVGLALITAARKLRPYFQAHAIEVYMDCPLKLILQKPELLGRLTKWVVELSEFDIRYKLKAAIKGQAMSNFIAEFTEPDTEVRRMMEGEQTSRFQ
;
A
#
# COMPACT_ATOMS: atom_id res chain seq x y z
N MET A 1 6.08 -1.30 25.16
CA MET A 1 5.04 -0.25 25.04
C MET A 1 5.30 0.58 23.81
N GLU A 2 4.28 0.85 22.99
CA GLU A 2 4.30 1.78 21.86
C GLU A 2 3.44 2.99 22.21
N VAL A 3 3.91 4.19 21.90
CA VAL A 3 3.19 5.44 22.20
C VAL A 3 3.20 6.33 20.96
N TYR A 4 2.04 6.88 20.64
CA TYR A 4 1.91 7.88 19.59
C TYR A 4 0.86 8.93 20.00
N VAL A 5 1.34 10.13 20.34
CA VAL A 5 0.52 11.23 20.85
C VAL A 5 -0.32 10.77 22.04
N ASP A 6 -1.64 10.59 21.87
CA ASP A 6 -2.58 10.20 22.92
C ASP A 6 -2.85 8.69 22.98
N ASP A 7 -2.40 7.94 21.95
CA ASP A 7 -2.63 6.50 21.86
C ASP A 7 -1.44 5.72 22.45
N MET A 8 -1.72 4.76 23.31
CA MET A 8 -0.73 3.86 23.88
C MET A 8 -1.14 2.40 23.71
N LEU A 9 -0.19 1.56 23.31
CA LEU A 9 -0.36 0.12 23.18
C LEU A 9 0.73 -0.62 23.94
N THR A 10 0.36 -1.36 24.97
CA THR A 10 1.25 -2.31 25.66
C THR A 10 0.97 -3.70 25.13
N LYS A 11 1.99 -4.35 24.58
CA LYS A 11 1.92 -5.72 24.05
C LYS A 11 2.98 -6.59 24.71
N SER A 12 2.65 -7.84 24.97
CA SER A 12 3.55 -8.83 25.54
C SER A 12 3.74 -10.00 24.56
N ILE A 13 4.92 -10.57 24.56
CA ILE A 13 5.22 -11.75 23.72
C ILE A 13 4.55 -12.99 24.33
N MET A 14 4.54 -13.09 25.65
CA MET A 14 3.97 -14.19 26.41
C MET A 14 2.85 -13.66 27.29
N VAL A 15 1.75 -14.40 27.36
CA VAL A 15 0.56 -14.00 28.12
C VAL A 15 0.87 -13.86 29.62
N GLU A 16 1.69 -14.77 30.13
CA GLU A 16 2.07 -14.83 31.55
C GLU A 16 2.84 -13.58 32.01
N LYS A 17 3.62 -12.97 31.08
CA LYS A 17 4.40 -11.76 31.36
C LYS A 17 3.62 -10.46 31.22
N HIS A 18 2.37 -10.54 30.75
CA HIS A 18 1.59 -9.33 30.47
C HIS A 18 1.36 -8.46 31.71
N SER A 19 1.18 -9.07 32.87
CA SER A 19 1.02 -8.34 34.13
C SER A 19 2.30 -7.60 34.57
N GLU A 20 3.47 -8.17 34.29
CA GLU A 20 4.77 -7.56 34.59
C GLU A 20 5.00 -6.37 33.65
N ASP A 21 4.76 -6.55 32.32
CA ASP A 21 4.89 -5.50 31.31
C ASP A 21 3.93 -4.32 31.56
N LEU A 22 2.71 -4.62 32.06
CA LEU A 22 1.75 -3.60 32.48
C LEU A 22 2.23 -2.85 33.72
N LYS A 23 2.77 -3.55 34.70
CA LYS A 23 3.33 -2.93 35.92
C LYS A 23 4.44 -1.96 35.56
N GLU A 24 5.41 -2.38 34.71
CA GLU A 24 6.47 -1.51 34.20
C GLU A 24 5.90 -0.28 33.50
N THR A 25 4.90 -0.49 32.63
CA THR A 25 4.19 0.60 31.94
C THR A 25 3.59 1.61 32.93
N PHE A 26 2.87 1.12 33.95
CA PHE A 26 2.27 1.99 34.96
C PHE A 26 3.31 2.71 35.83
N ASP A 27 4.44 2.10 36.10
CA ASP A 27 5.52 2.74 36.87
C ASP A 27 6.15 3.89 36.08
N VAL A 28 6.32 3.72 34.75
CA VAL A 28 6.73 4.81 33.84
C VAL A 28 5.70 5.93 33.84
N LEU A 29 4.41 5.61 33.69
CA LEU A 29 3.35 6.62 33.69
C LEU A 29 3.28 7.42 34.99
N ARG A 30 3.44 6.74 36.16
CA ARG A 30 3.51 7.38 37.48
C ARG A 30 4.71 8.33 37.59
N ARG A 31 5.88 7.86 37.11
CA ARG A 31 7.12 8.66 37.10
C ARG A 31 6.96 9.97 36.36
N TYR A 32 6.27 9.95 35.23
CA TYR A 32 6.01 11.13 34.37
C TYR A 32 4.71 11.85 34.73
N LYS A 33 3.98 11.41 35.76
CA LYS A 33 2.70 11.98 36.21
C LYS A 33 1.62 12.00 35.12
N ILE A 34 1.67 11.03 34.21
CA ILE A 34 0.69 10.88 33.14
C ILE A 34 -0.58 10.25 33.73
N LYS A 35 -1.73 10.86 33.46
CA LYS A 35 -3.04 10.36 33.88
C LYS A 35 -3.72 9.66 32.72
N LEU A 36 -4.22 8.45 32.94
CA LEU A 36 -5.04 7.71 31.99
C LEU A 36 -6.52 7.99 32.22
N ASN A 37 -7.31 7.96 31.17
CA ASN A 37 -8.77 7.94 31.27
C ASN A 37 -9.27 6.49 31.34
N PRO A 38 -9.72 5.98 32.50
CA PRO A 38 -10.11 4.58 32.65
C PRO A 38 -11.22 4.13 31.69
N SER A 39 -12.12 5.03 31.33
CA SER A 39 -13.24 4.71 30.41
C SER A 39 -12.79 4.47 28.95
N LYS A 40 -11.56 4.88 28.62
CA LYS A 40 -10.96 4.67 27.29
C LYS A 40 -9.88 3.59 27.29
N CYS A 41 -9.51 3.09 28.46
CA CYS A 41 -8.50 2.04 28.60
C CYS A 41 -9.15 0.66 28.52
N VAL A 42 -8.52 -0.23 27.79
CA VAL A 42 -8.93 -1.63 27.67
C VAL A 42 -7.73 -2.50 27.96
N PHE A 43 -7.89 -3.54 28.77
CA PHE A 43 -6.84 -4.43 29.25
C PHE A 43 -7.17 -5.90 28.99
N GLY A 44 -6.13 -6.73 28.84
CA GLY A 44 -6.30 -8.19 28.75
C GLY A 44 -7.00 -8.68 27.48
N LEU A 45 -6.95 -7.92 26.39
CA LEU A 45 -7.51 -8.33 25.11
C LEU A 45 -6.45 -8.95 24.19
N PRO A 46 -6.84 -9.93 23.36
CA PRO A 46 -5.96 -10.52 22.33
C PRO A 46 -5.63 -9.56 21.19
N SER A 47 -6.37 -8.46 21.10
CA SER A 47 -6.17 -7.40 20.11
C SER A 47 -6.59 -6.05 20.67
N GLY A 48 -5.99 -4.96 20.17
CA GLY A 48 -6.26 -3.61 20.61
C GLY A 48 -6.39 -2.63 19.46
N ARG A 49 -7.10 -1.52 19.70
CA ARG A 49 -7.15 -0.41 18.75
C ARG A 49 -5.93 0.47 18.94
N PHE A 50 -5.24 0.78 17.85
CA PHE A 50 -4.10 1.69 17.86
C PHE A 50 -4.05 2.45 16.52
N LEU A 51 -3.96 3.78 16.59
CA LEU A 51 -3.95 4.67 15.41
C LEU A 51 -5.13 4.42 14.44
N GLY A 52 -6.28 4.02 14.95
CA GLY A 52 -7.47 3.74 14.15
C GLY A 52 -7.44 2.42 13.38
N PHE A 53 -6.52 1.51 13.73
CA PHE A 53 -6.43 0.14 13.22
C PHE A 53 -6.68 -0.87 14.34
N GLN A 54 -7.02 -2.09 13.96
CA GLN A 54 -7.07 -3.22 14.87
C GLN A 54 -5.72 -3.96 14.81
N VAL A 55 -4.98 -3.95 15.90
CA VAL A 55 -3.67 -4.62 16.04
C VAL A 55 -3.85 -5.91 16.83
N HIS A 56 -3.36 -7.02 16.29
CA HIS A 56 -3.38 -8.32 16.94
C HIS A 56 -2.12 -9.14 16.61
N GLN A 57 -2.00 -10.35 17.19
CA GLN A 57 -0.79 -11.16 17.05
C GLN A 57 -0.41 -11.47 15.58
N ARG A 58 -1.39 -11.67 14.71
CA ARG A 58 -1.18 -11.98 13.28
C ARG A 58 -0.77 -10.76 12.45
N GLY A 59 -1.07 -9.54 12.91
CA GLY A 59 -0.77 -8.33 12.17
C GLY A 59 -1.76 -7.20 12.44
N ILE A 60 -2.01 -6.40 11.40
CA ILE A 60 -2.87 -5.21 11.45
C ILE A 60 -4.06 -5.42 10.51
N GLU A 61 -5.25 -5.19 11.03
CA GLU A 61 -6.51 -5.21 10.27
C GLU A 61 -7.14 -3.82 10.20
N VAL A 62 -8.00 -3.64 9.23
CA VAL A 62 -8.87 -2.46 9.17
C VAL A 62 -9.79 -2.47 10.39
N ASN A 63 -10.01 -1.31 11.00
CA ASN A 63 -10.99 -1.20 12.06
C ASN A 63 -12.39 -1.58 11.53
N PRO A 64 -13.06 -2.60 12.10
CA PRO A 64 -14.38 -3.05 11.66
C PRO A 64 -15.43 -1.94 11.60
N GLU A 65 -15.34 -0.95 12.50
CA GLU A 65 -16.26 0.20 12.48
C GLU A 65 -16.10 1.06 11.21
N LYS A 66 -14.88 1.19 10.69
CA LYS A 66 -14.64 1.91 9.44
C LYS A 66 -15.20 1.15 8.23
N ILE A 67 -15.06 -0.18 8.24
CA ILE A 67 -15.65 -1.05 7.19
C ILE A 67 -17.16 -0.92 7.24
N LYS A 68 -17.76 -1.09 8.41
CA LYS A 68 -19.21 -0.96 8.60
C LYS A 68 -19.72 0.41 8.17
N ALA A 69 -19.04 1.49 8.56
CA ALA A 69 -19.42 2.84 8.15
C ALA A 69 -19.39 3.03 6.62
N LEU A 70 -18.49 2.35 5.92
CA LEU A 70 -18.43 2.36 4.46
C LEU A 70 -19.53 1.48 3.84
N GLU A 71 -19.78 0.28 4.40
CA GLU A 71 -20.82 -0.63 3.94
C GLU A 71 -22.22 0.00 4.06
N GLU A 72 -22.49 0.69 5.17
CA GLU A 72 -23.75 1.39 5.43
C GLU A 72 -23.87 2.72 4.67
N MET A 73 -22.77 3.22 4.08
CA MET A 73 -22.77 4.48 3.34
C MET A 73 -23.63 4.34 2.08
N ALA A 74 -24.65 5.21 1.95
CA ALA A 74 -25.43 5.33 0.71
C ALA A 74 -24.57 5.90 -0.42
N SER A 75 -24.98 5.64 -1.67
CA SER A 75 -24.31 6.20 -2.85
C SER A 75 -24.28 7.73 -2.77
N PRO A 76 -23.09 8.35 -2.97
CA PRO A 76 -22.91 9.79 -2.87
C PRO A 76 -23.83 10.57 -3.80
N LYS A 77 -24.57 11.54 -3.25
CA LYS A 77 -25.48 12.43 -4.00
C LYS A 77 -24.96 13.88 -4.04
N THR A 78 -24.05 14.22 -3.14
CA THR A 78 -23.47 15.56 -3.03
C THR A 78 -21.96 15.51 -3.08
N LEU A 79 -21.33 16.65 -3.42
CA LEU A 79 -19.88 16.80 -3.36
C LEU A 79 -19.32 16.47 -1.96
N LYS A 80 -20.08 16.82 -0.90
CA LYS A 80 -19.70 16.53 0.48
C LYS A 80 -19.69 15.04 0.78
N ASP A 81 -20.61 14.27 0.20
CA ASP A 81 -20.63 12.81 0.35
C ASP A 81 -19.40 12.18 -0.32
N VAL A 82 -19.05 12.65 -1.52
CA VAL A 82 -17.83 12.18 -2.20
C VAL A 82 -16.57 12.54 -1.40
N GLN A 83 -16.50 13.74 -0.84
CA GLN A 83 -15.38 14.13 0.02
C GLN A 83 -15.29 13.25 1.27
N ARG A 84 -16.42 12.91 1.88
CA ARG A 84 -16.50 11.99 3.03
C ARG A 84 -16.03 10.59 2.63
N LEU A 85 -16.49 10.06 1.49
CA LEU A 85 -16.01 8.80 0.93
C LEU A 85 -14.50 8.82 0.73
N MET A 86 -13.98 9.84 0.06
CA MET A 86 -12.54 9.96 -0.20
C MET A 86 -11.71 10.07 1.08
N GLY A 87 -12.20 10.77 2.09
CA GLY A 87 -11.56 10.83 3.41
C GLY A 87 -11.50 9.46 4.10
N CYS A 88 -12.59 8.68 4.02
CA CYS A 88 -12.63 7.31 4.51
C CYS A 88 -11.60 6.44 3.78
N LEU A 89 -11.58 6.48 2.44
CA LEU A 89 -10.66 5.69 1.61
C LEU A 89 -9.18 6.08 1.82
N ALA A 90 -8.90 7.36 2.02
CA ALA A 90 -7.54 7.82 2.33
C ALA A 90 -7.02 7.18 3.64
N SER A 91 -7.89 7.05 4.65
CA SER A 91 -7.54 6.40 5.92
C SER A 91 -7.33 4.89 5.81
N LEU A 92 -7.83 4.25 4.74
CA LEU A 92 -7.75 2.81 4.47
C LEU A 92 -6.75 2.47 3.35
N ASN A 93 -6.05 3.45 2.82
CA ASN A 93 -5.20 3.32 1.64
C ASN A 93 -4.13 2.21 1.76
N TRP A 94 -3.67 1.90 2.96
CA TRP A 94 -2.66 0.86 3.23
C TRP A 94 -3.16 -0.56 2.93
N PHE A 95 -4.47 -0.76 2.98
CA PHE A 95 -5.15 -2.03 2.73
C PHE A 95 -5.69 -2.15 1.31
N ILE A 96 -5.68 -1.06 0.55
CA ILE A 96 -6.27 -1.02 -0.78
C ILE A 96 -5.19 -1.17 -1.84
N ALA A 97 -5.10 -2.37 -2.41
CA ALA A 97 -4.29 -2.58 -3.60
C ALA A 97 -4.78 -1.68 -4.74
N LYS A 98 -3.85 -1.05 -5.48
CA LYS A 98 -4.18 -0.16 -6.61
C LYS A 98 -5.20 0.94 -6.26
N SER A 99 -5.12 1.50 -5.06
CA SER A 99 -6.11 2.46 -4.55
C SER A 99 -6.37 3.62 -5.51
N THR A 100 -5.35 4.11 -6.21
CA THR A 100 -5.50 5.18 -7.21
C THR A 100 -6.47 4.80 -8.32
N ASN A 101 -6.33 3.60 -8.90
CA ASN A 101 -7.21 3.15 -9.98
C ASN A 101 -8.65 2.92 -9.49
N LYS A 102 -8.80 2.29 -8.32
CA LYS A 102 -10.12 2.04 -7.72
C LYS A 102 -10.86 3.33 -7.37
N CYS A 103 -10.13 4.38 -7.02
CA CYS A 103 -10.71 5.68 -6.66
C CYS A 103 -10.82 6.66 -7.85
N ALA A 104 -10.21 6.36 -9.00
CA ALA A 104 -10.21 7.24 -10.17
C ALA A 104 -11.61 7.69 -10.61
N PRO A 105 -12.65 6.82 -10.68
CA PRO A 105 -14.01 7.25 -11.03
C PRO A 105 -14.54 8.35 -10.11
N PHE A 106 -14.26 8.28 -8.80
CA PHE A 106 -14.75 9.27 -7.84
C PHE A 106 -14.09 10.64 -8.01
N PHE A 107 -12.79 10.68 -8.41
CA PHE A 107 -12.14 11.94 -8.75
C PHE A 107 -12.71 12.55 -10.03
N LYS A 108 -13.06 11.72 -11.03
CA LYS A 108 -13.69 12.17 -12.28
C LYS A 108 -15.10 12.71 -12.05
N ALA A 109 -15.84 12.14 -11.08
CA ALA A 109 -17.18 12.58 -10.73
C ALA A 109 -17.23 14.02 -10.22
N ILE A 110 -16.10 14.54 -9.70
CA ILE A 110 -15.95 15.92 -9.22
C ILE A 110 -15.43 16.77 -10.36
N LYS A 111 -16.32 17.28 -11.21
CA LYS A 111 -15.95 18.20 -12.30
C LYS A 111 -15.88 19.63 -11.76
N LYS A 112 -14.75 20.32 -12.04
CA LYS A 112 -14.60 21.74 -11.71
C LYS A 112 -15.70 22.55 -12.40
N GLY A 113 -16.51 23.26 -11.62
CA GLY A 113 -17.55 24.19 -12.10
C GLY A 113 -18.89 23.57 -12.53
N LYS A 114 -19.04 22.23 -12.55
CA LYS A 114 -20.29 21.54 -12.97
C LYS A 114 -20.99 20.74 -11.87
N GLY A 115 -20.45 20.76 -10.63
CA GLY A 115 -21.00 19.97 -9.54
C GLY A 115 -20.60 18.49 -9.59
N LEU A 116 -21.39 17.63 -8.93
CA LEU A 116 -21.19 16.19 -8.90
C LEU A 116 -21.96 15.52 -10.04
N GLU A 117 -21.24 14.67 -10.80
CA GLU A 117 -21.84 13.76 -11.77
C GLU A 117 -21.51 12.32 -11.36
N TRP A 118 -22.42 11.71 -10.59
CA TRP A 118 -22.28 10.33 -10.15
C TRP A 118 -22.77 9.39 -11.24
N SER A 119 -21.83 8.80 -12.00
CA SER A 119 -22.13 7.90 -13.11
C SER A 119 -22.30 6.45 -12.65
N GLU A 120 -22.78 5.59 -13.56
CA GLU A 120 -22.85 4.13 -13.33
C GLU A 120 -21.45 3.53 -13.10
N GLU A 121 -20.42 4.07 -13.75
CA GLU A 121 -19.01 3.70 -13.48
C GLU A 121 -18.62 3.96 -12.02
N CYS A 122 -19.05 5.11 -11.46
CA CYS A 122 -18.82 5.43 -10.05
C CYS A 122 -19.54 4.47 -9.12
N GLU A 123 -20.81 4.15 -9.42
CA GLU A 123 -21.60 3.23 -8.61
C GLU A 123 -21.00 1.83 -8.62
N THR A 124 -20.62 1.32 -9.78
CA THR A 124 -19.95 0.02 -9.92
C THR A 124 -18.64 -0.01 -9.15
N ALA A 125 -17.81 1.02 -9.26
CA ALA A 125 -16.54 1.14 -8.53
C ALA A 125 -16.79 1.20 -7.00
N PHE A 126 -17.85 1.88 -6.57
CA PHE A 126 -18.20 1.99 -5.16
C PHE A 126 -18.63 0.65 -4.57
N GLN A 127 -19.46 -0.12 -5.26
CA GLN A 127 -19.90 -1.44 -4.82
C GLN A 127 -18.73 -2.44 -4.79
N LYS A 128 -17.89 -2.48 -5.84
CA LYS A 128 -16.68 -3.30 -5.87
C LYS A 128 -15.72 -2.97 -4.72
N LEU A 129 -15.63 -1.69 -4.34
CA LEU A 129 -14.77 -1.24 -3.25
C LEU A 129 -15.31 -1.66 -1.87
N LYS A 130 -16.63 -1.61 -1.66
CA LYS A 130 -17.27 -2.14 -0.44
C LYS A 130 -17.00 -3.63 -0.29
N GLU A 131 -17.22 -4.41 -1.35
CA GLU A 131 -16.96 -5.85 -1.35
C GLU A 131 -15.48 -6.16 -1.06
N TYR A 132 -14.57 -5.43 -1.71
CA TYR A 132 -13.13 -5.58 -1.49
C TYR A 132 -12.74 -5.32 -0.02
N LEU A 133 -13.25 -4.24 0.57
CA LEU A 133 -12.90 -3.86 1.95
C LEU A 133 -13.55 -4.78 2.99
N GLY A 134 -14.70 -5.36 2.69
CA GLY A 134 -15.30 -6.42 3.51
C GLY A 134 -14.43 -7.69 3.59
N ARG A 135 -13.52 -7.87 2.64
CA ARG A 135 -12.54 -8.99 2.58
C ARG A 135 -11.09 -8.49 2.66
N ALA A 136 -10.86 -7.30 3.19
CA ALA A 136 -9.54 -6.69 3.21
C ALA A 136 -8.49 -7.62 3.83
N PRO A 137 -7.28 -7.69 3.24
CA PRO A 137 -6.23 -8.56 3.77
C PRO A 137 -5.72 -8.06 5.11
N ILE A 138 -5.32 -9.00 5.96
CA ILE A 138 -4.53 -8.69 7.16
C ILE A 138 -3.13 -8.29 6.69
N LEU A 139 -2.66 -7.11 7.11
CA LEU A 139 -1.27 -6.72 6.90
C LEU A 139 -0.38 -7.42 7.93
N SER A 140 0.59 -8.17 7.45
CA SER A 140 1.44 -9.01 8.30
C SER A 140 2.40 -8.18 9.15
N LYS A 141 2.63 -8.61 10.38
CA LYS A 141 3.72 -8.09 11.20
C LYS A 141 5.07 -8.49 10.60
N LEU A 142 6.09 -7.68 10.84
CA LEU A 142 7.46 -7.96 10.40
C LEU A 142 8.27 -8.67 11.48
N VAL A 143 9.25 -9.43 11.00
CA VAL A 143 10.33 -9.97 11.83
C VAL A 143 11.59 -9.13 11.58
N VAL A 144 12.33 -8.85 12.65
CA VAL A 144 13.53 -8.01 12.57
C VAL A 144 14.54 -8.60 11.59
N ARG A 145 15.04 -7.79 10.66
CA ARG A 145 16.03 -8.15 9.64
C ARG A 145 15.62 -9.24 8.64
N GLU A 146 14.33 -9.58 8.55
CA GLU A 146 13.90 -10.46 7.45
C GLU A 146 14.02 -9.75 6.09
N THR A 147 14.21 -10.53 5.02
CA THR A 147 14.16 -10.00 3.66
C THR A 147 12.71 -9.76 3.27
N LEU A 148 12.43 -8.57 2.74
CA LEU A 148 11.12 -8.21 2.21
C LEU A 148 11.14 -8.19 0.68
N TYR A 149 9.99 -8.40 0.09
CA TYR A 149 9.82 -8.53 -1.36
C TYR A 149 8.90 -7.42 -1.86
N LEU A 150 9.37 -6.62 -2.80
CA LEU A 150 8.62 -5.52 -3.39
C LEU A 150 8.24 -5.86 -4.83
N TYR A 151 6.96 -5.90 -5.11
CA TYR A 151 6.43 -6.06 -6.46
C TYR A 151 5.96 -4.71 -6.98
N LEU A 152 6.50 -4.31 -8.13
CA LEU A 152 6.14 -3.07 -8.81
C LEU A 152 5.17 -3.34 -9.94
N TYR A 153 4.18 -2.47 -10.09
CA TYR A 153 3.18 -2.52 -11.15
C TYR A 153 3.00 -1.14 -11.77
N LEU A 154 3.01 -1.12 -13.09
CA LEU A 154 2.63 0.02 -13.88
C LEU A 154 1.29 -0.27 -14.55
N TYR A 155 0.33 0.61 -14.39
CA TYR A 155 -0.97 0.52 -15.02
C TYR A 155 -1.16 1.65 -16.01
N LEU A 156 -1.53 1.27 -17.24
CA LEU A 156 -1.90 2.19 -18.30
C LEU A 156 -3.40 2.01 -18.53
N SER A 157 -4.21 3.00 -18.20
CA SER A 157 -5.60 3.08 -18.63
C SER A 157 -5.73 4.12 -19.74
N ALA A 158 -6.82 4.09 -20.51
CA ALA A 158 -7.07 5.04 -21.58
C ALA A 158 -7.05 6.52 -21.14
N THR A 159 -7.24 6.77 -19.85
CA THR A 159 -7.39 8.13 -19.30
C THR A 159 -6.39 8.47 -18.20
N GLU A 160 -5.80 7.48 -17.53
CA GLU A 160 -4.88 7.72 -16.42
C GLU A 160 -3.78 6.66 -16.37
N VAL A 161 -2.60 7.10 -16.01
CA VAL A 161 -1.44 6.24 -15.77
C VAL A 161 -1.13 6.28 -14.29
N ALA A 162 -1.10 5.11 -13.67
CA ALA A 162 -0.80 4.98 -12.25
C ALA A 162 0.30 3.94 -12.01
N THR A 163 1.07 4.14 -10.96
CA THR A 163 2.01 3.16 -10.44
C THR A 163 1.50 2.60 -9.14
N SER A 164 1.69 1.31 -8.91
CA SER A 164 1.39 0.67 -7.63
C SER A 164 2.49 -0.29 -7.24
N SER A 165 2.61 -0.54 -5.95
CA SER A 165 3.49 -1.58 -5.44
C SER A 165 2.86 -2.29 -4.25
N VAL A 166 3.30 -3.51 -4.01
CA VAL A 166 3.00 -4.26 -2.81
C VAL A 166 4.31 -4.74 -2.18
N LEU A 167 4.48 -4.43 -0.90
CA LEU A 167 5.54 -4.98 -0.08
C LEU A 167 5.00 -6.23 0.61
N ILE A 168 5.71 -7.34 0.47
CA ILE A 168 5.31 -8.62 1.09
C ILE A 168 6.45 -9.20 1.91
N ARG A 169 6.11 -10.10 2.82
CA ARG A 169 7.03 -11.02 3.45
C ARG A 169 6.70 -12.46 3.07
N LEU A 170 7.67 -13.35 3.17
CA LEU A 170 7.44 -14.79 3.06
C LEU A 170 7.36 -15.39 4.45
N GLU A 171 6.27 -16.06 4.75
CA GLU A 171 6.05 -16.81 5.98
C GLU A 171 5.75 -18.26 5.59
N GLU A 172 6.69 -19.16 5.89
CA GLU A 172 6.58 -20.59 5.52
C GLU A 172 6.26 -20.81 4.03
N GLY A 173 6.85 -20.00 3.16
CA GLY A 173 6.63 -20.04 1.70
C GLY A 173 5.33 -19.37 1.23
N VAL A 174 4.50 -18.84 2.14
CA VAL A 174 3.28 -18.11 1.82
C VAL A 174 3.58 -16.61 1.76
N GLN A 175 3.15 -15.96 0.69
CA GLN A 175 3.26 -14.51 0.53
C GLN A 175 2.23 -13.78 1.39
N ARG A 176 2.71 -12.95 2.31
CA ARG A 176 1.87 -12.14 3.19
C ARG A 176 2.07 -10.66 2.87
N PRO A 177 1.01 -9.90 2.58
CA PRO A 177 1.12 -8.47 2.34
C PRO A 177 1.50 -7.73 3.62
N VAL A 178 2.43 -6.77 3.48
CA VAL A 178 2.86 -5.86 4.53
C VAL A 178 2.31 -4.47 4.27
N TYR A 179 2.35 -4.02 3.01
CA TYR A 179 1.93 -2.67 2.66
C TYR A 179 1.61 -2.53 1.17
N TYR A 180 0.53 -1.81 0.86
CA TYR A 180 0.21 -1.42 -0.51
C TYR A 180 0.51 0.06 -0.74
N THR A 181 1.11 0.39 -1.89
CA THR A 181 1.24 1.78 -2.32
C THR A 181 0.63 1.98 -3.69
N SER A 182 0.11 3.17 -3.94
CA SER A 182 -0.37 3.56 -5.25
C SER A 182 -0.16 5.06 -5.44
N LYS A 183 0.08 5.49 -6.69
CA LYS A 183 0.27 6.88 -7.08
C LYS A 183 -0.25 7.11 -8.49
N ALA A 184 -1.14 8.10 -8.68
CA ALA A 184 -1.44 8.63 -10.01
C ALA A 184 -0.23 9.39 -10.56
N LEU A 185 0.07 9.25 -11.84
CA LEU A 185 1.13 10.02 -12.48
C LEU A 185 0.66 11.44 -12.77
N LEU A 186 1.53 12.39 -12.49
CA LEU A 186 1.30 13.78 -12.89
C LEU A 186 1.36 13.91 -14.43
N PRO A 187 0.75 14.94 -15.03
CA PRO A 187 0.79 15.14 -16.49
C PRO A 187 2.19 15.16 -17.10
N ALA A 188 3.19 15.63 -16.32
CA ALA A 188 4.60 15.57 -16.75
C ALA A 188 5.18 14.16 -16.68
N GLU A 189 4.75 13.36 -15.68
CA GLU A 189 5.21 11.99 -15.44
C GLU A 189 4.59 10.98 -16.42
N THR A 190 3.42 11.28 -17.01
CA THR A 190 2.80 10.42 -18.02
C THR A 190 3.66 10.33 -19.30
N ARG A 191 4.47 11.36 -19.56
CA ARG A 191 5.39 11.43 -20.72
C ARG A 191 6.73 10.74 -20.50
N TYR A 192 6.96 10.16 -19.30
CA TYR A 192 8.17 9.40 -19.01
C TYR A 192 8.19 8.12 -19.83
N SER A 193 9.40 7.68 -20.20
CA SER A 193 9.59 6.37 -20.83
C SER A 193 9.10 5.25 -19.90
N PRO A 194 8.78 4.06 -20.43
CA PRO A 194 8.38 2.91 -19.59
C PRO A 194 9.36 2.64 -18.44
N TYR A 195 10.65 2.73 -18.71
CA TYR A 195 11.69 2.51 -17.70
C TYR A 195 11.75 3.60 -16.63
N GLU A 196 11.58 4.87 -17.00
CA GLU A 196 11.47 5.97 -16.05
C GLU A 196 10.23 5.82 -15.17
N LYS A 197 9.10 5.33 -15.72
CA LYS A 197 7.89 5.07 -14.94
C LYS A 197 8.07 3.95 -13.93
N VAL A 198 8.80 2.89 -14.29
CA VAL A 198 9.16 1.82 -13.34
C VAL A 198 10.13 2.35 -12.29
N GLY A 199 11.14 3.13 -12.67
CA GLY A 199 12.03 3.82 -11.72
C GLY A 199 11.26 4.74 -10.78
N LEU A 200 10.27 5.49 -11.30
CA LEU A 200 9.38 6.34 -10.51
C LEU A 200 8.53 5.54 -9.53
N ALA A 201 8.06 4.35 -9.94
CA ALA A 201 7.32 3.46 -9.04
C ALA A 201 8.21 3.01 -7.87
N LEU A 202 9.44 2.61 -8.16
CA LEU A 202 10.39 2.18 -7.15
C LEU A 202 10.77 3.30 -6.19
N ILE A 203 11.15 4.48 -6.69
CA ILE A 203 11.52 5.60 -5.82
C ILE A 203 10.34 6.10 -4.99
N THR A 204 9.12 6.06 -5.55
CA THR A 204 7.91 6.39 -4.81
C THR A 204 7.64 5.40 -3.67
N ALA A 205 7.84 4.12 -3.93
CA ALA A 205 7.73 3.08 -2.90
C ALA A 205 8.81 3.26 -1.83
N ALA A 206 10.06 3.45 -2.21
CA ALA A 206 11.17 3.67 -1.28
C ALA A 206 10.95 4.88 -0.36
N ARG A 207 10.47 5.99 -0.91
CA ARG A 207 10.14 7.20 -0.11
C ARG A 207 8.99 6.96 0.87
N LYS A 208 7.90 6.33 0.41
CA LYS A 208 6.74 6.02 1.26
C LYS A 208 7.04 4.97 2.33
N LEU A 209 7.90 4.02 1.99
CA LEU A 209 8.23 2.86 2.82
C LEU A 209 9.64 2.96 3.42
N ARG A 210 10.19 4.18 3.52
CA ARG A 210 11.57 4.43 3.97
C ARG A 210 11.96 3.65 5.23
N PRO A 211 11.15 3.57 6.30
CA PRO A 211 11.50 2.79 7.48
C PRO A 211 11.74 1.30 7.19
N TYR A 212 10.97 0.73 6.25
CA TYR A 212 11.13 -0.67 5.84
C TYR A 212 12.41 -0.86 5.02
N PHE A 213 12.69 0.04 4.09
CA PHE A 213 13.90 0.01 3.27
C PHE A 213 15.18 0.22 4.10
N GLN A 214 15.12 0.96 5.20
CA GLN A 214 16.25 1.16 6.13
C GLN A 214 16.47 -0.04 7.04
N ALA A 215 15.42 -0.77 7.42
CA ALA A 215 15.48 -1.84 8.39
C ALA A 215 15.66 -3.24 7.77
N HIS A 216 15.38 -3.39 6.47
CA HIS A 216 15.32 -4.69 5.80
C HIS A 216 16.01 -4.65 4.43
N ALA A 217 16.59 -5.79 4.03
CA ALA A 217 16.97 -6.01 2.63
C ALA A 217 15.69 -6.14 1.77
N ILE A 218 15.64 -5.46 0.62
CA ILE A 218 14.45 -5.44 -0.25
C ILE A 218 14.78 -6.13 -1.58
N GLU A 219 14.14 -7.24 -1.88
CA GLU A 219 14.16 -7.84 -3.21
C GLU A 219 13.04 -7.24 -4.07
N VAL A 220 13.42 -6.55 -5.14
CA VAL A 220 12.49 -5.86 -6.04
C VAL A 220 12.23 -6.71 -7.27
N TYR A 221 10.98 -7.08 -7.47
CA TYR A 221 10.51 -7.87 -8.61
C TYR A 221 9.82 -6.99 -9.65
N MET A 222 10.28 -7.09 -10.90
CA MET A 222 9.77 -6.27 -12.00
C MET A 222 9.89 -7.01 -13.34
N ASP A 223 9.14 -6.53 -14.32
CA ASP A 223 9.07 -7.12 -15.66
C ASP A 223 10.19 -6.63 -16.59
N CYS A 224 11.03 -5.69 -16.16
CA CYS A 224 12.09 -5.11 -16.97
C CYS A 224 13.47 -5.16 -16.26
N PRO A 225 14.59 -5.20 -16.99
CA PRO A 225 15.92 -5.24 -16.43
C PRO A 225 16.39 -3.87 -15.91
N LEU A 226 15.66 -3.30 -14.93
CA LEU A 226 15.92 -1.96 -14.39
C LEU A 226 17.36 -1.82 -13.86
N LYS A 227 17.96 -2.90 -13.34
CA LYS A 227 19.35 -2.89 -12.91
C LYS A 227 20.31 -2.46 -14.02
N LEU A 228 20.13 -3.03 -15.22
CA LEU A 228 20.97 -2.70 -16.38
C LEU A 228 20.74 -1.26 -16.84
N ILE A 229 19.51 -0.78 -16.71
CA ILE A 229 19.15 0.58 -17.10
C ILE A 229 19.73 1.59 -16.11
N LEU A 230 19.61 1.34 -14.81
CA LEU A 230 20.16 2.21 -13.76
C LEU A 230 21.69 2.25 -13.74
N GLN A 231 22.35 1.27 -14.35
CA GLN A 231 23.82 1.20 -14.46
C GLN A 231 24.39 1.86 -15.73
N LYS A 232 23.55 2.31 -16.68
CA LYS A 232 24.01 2.98 -17.89
C LYS A 232 24.51 4.40 -17.58
N PRO A 233 25.76 4.76 -17.96
CA PRO A 233 26.33 6.09 -17.70
C PRO A 233 25.61 7.22 -18.43
N GLU A 234 24.88 6.91 -19.50
CA GLU A 234 24.19 7.87 -20.38
C GLU A 234 22.86 8.38 -19.82
N LEU A 235 22.41 7.86 -18.67
CA LEU A 235 21.19 8.29 -18.01
C LEU A 235 21.39 9.61 -17.26
N LEU A 236 21.55 10.69 -18.03
CA LEU A 236 21.61 12.05 -17.49
C LEU A 236 20.24 12.47 -16.90
N GLY A 237 20.24 13.10 -15.75
CA GLY A 237 19.08 13.80 -15.18
C GLY A 237 18.39 13.08 -14.01
N ARG A 238 17.11 12.77 -14.15
CA ARG A 238 16.25 12.27 -13.06
C ARG A 238 16.65 10.90 -12.54
N LEU A 239 16.96 9.96 -13.44
CA LEU A 239 17.33 8.59 -13.07
C LEU A 239 18.59 8.57 -12.22
N THR A 240 19.59 9.41 -12.54
CA THR A 240 20.80 9.53 -11.72
C THR A 240 20.50 9.93 -10.29
N LYS A 241 19.60 10.93 -10.10
CA LYS A 241 19.18 11.35 -8.76
C LYS A 241 18.48 10.21 -8.00
N TRP A 242 17.63 9.46 -8.68
CA TRP A 242 16.93 8.32 -8.08
C TRP A 242 17.90 7.17 -7.74
N VAL A 243 18.90 6.91 -8.60
CA VAL A 243 19.94 5.91 -8.32
C VAL A 243 20.70 6.26 -7.06
N VAL A 244 21.13 7.52 -6.92
CA VAL A 244 21.81 8.00 -5.71
C VAL A 244 20.95 7.80 -4.46
N GLU A 245 19.67 8.18 -4.51
CA GLU A 245 18.75 8.02 -3.40
C GLU A 245 18.50 6.52 -3.08
N LEU A 246 18.36 5.68 -4.09
CA LEU A 246 18.13 4.24 -3.90
C LEU A 246 19.39 3.50 -3.41
N SER A 247 20.58 4.04 -3.65
CA SER A 247 21.84 3.44 -3.20
C SER A 247 22.03 3.47 -1.67
N GLU A 248 21.20 4.26 -0.95
CA GLU A 248 21.18 4.25 0.51
C GLU A 248 20.61 2.95 1.09
N PHE A 249 19.94 2.11 0.27
CA PHE A 249 19.20 0.94 0.72
C PHE A 249 19.80 -0.36 0.17
N ASP A 250 19.67 -1.46 0.93
CA ASP A 250 20.00 -2.82 0.44
C ASP A 250 18.91 -3.32 -0.52
N ILE A 251 19.02 -2.94 -1.80
CA ILE A 251 18.06 -3.32 -2.84
C ILE A 251 18.68 -4.36 -3.77
N ARG A 252 17.98 -5.49 -3.93
CA ARG A 252 18.34 -6.58 -4.85
C ARG A 252 17.31 -6.67 -5.95
N TYR A 253 17.74 -6.53 -7.20
CA TYR A 253 16.87 -6.55 -8.36
C TYR A 253 16.71 -7.96 -8.90
N LYS A 254 15.44 -8.39 -9.10
CA LYS A 254 15.08 -9.70 -9.66
C LYS A 254 14.11 -9.50 -10.83
N LEU A 255 14.30 -10.28 -11.90
CA LEU A 255 13.31 -10.38 -12.95
C LEU A 255 12.12 -11.20 -12.42
N LYS A 256 10.92 -10.77 -12.74
CA LYS A 256 9.69 -11.46 -12.39
C LYS A 256 9.58 -12.73 -13.24
N ALA A 257 10.07 -13.86 -12.73
CA ALA A 257 9.65 -15.15 -13.26
C ALA A 257 8.18 -15.35 -12.91
N ALA A 258 7.43 -16.12 -13.71
CA ALA A 258 6.01 -16.38 -13.46
C ALA A 258 5.80 -16.84 -12.01
N ILE A 259 5.29 -15.93 -11.17
CA ILE A 259 5.24 -16.14 -9.72
C ILE A 259 3.91 -16.76 -9.36
N LYS A 260 3.96 -18.02 -8.93
CA LYS A 260 2.85 -18.71 -8.29
C LYS A 260 2.86 -18.35 -6.79
N GLY A 261 2.13 -17.32 -6.41
CA GLY A 261 1.97 -16.98 -4.99
C GLY A 261 0.57 -16.43 -4.72
N GLN A 262 -0.03 -16.82 -3.60
CA GLN A 262 -1.45 -16.56 -3.31
C GLN A 262 -1.76 -15.07 -3.11
N ALA A 263 -0.90 -14.32 -2.43
CA ALA A 263 -1.06 -12.86 -2.30
C ALA A 263 -0.91 -12.15 -3.65
N MET A 264 -0.09 -12.73 -4.55
CA MET A 264 0.15 -12.25 -5.89
C MET A 264 -0.96 -12.67 -6.83
N SER A 265 -1.44 -13.92 -6.77
CA SER A 265 -2.57 -14.39 -7.58
C SER A 265 -3.86 -13.67 -7.19
N ASN A 266 -4.11 -13.43 -5.91
CA ASN A 266 -5.23 -12.61 -5.46
C ASN A 266 -5.08 -11.15 -5.92
N PHE A 267 -3.86 -10.59 -5.84
CA PHE A 267 -3.57 -9.27 -6.37
C PHE A 267 -3.74 -9.20 -7.90
N ILE A 268 -3.39 -10.25 -8.63
CA ILE A 268 -3.57 -10.35 -10.08
C ILE A 268 -5.01 -10.74 -10.43
N ALA A 269 -5.60 -11.74 -9.79
CA ALA A 269 -6.94 -12.26 -10.10
C ALA A 269 -8.05 -11.23 -9.85
N GLU A 270 -7.92 -10.38 -8.83
CA GLU A 270 -8.85 -9.27 -8.62
C GLU A 270 -8.79 -8.19 -9.72
N PHE A 271 -7.80 -8.23 -10.64
CA PHE A 271 -7.47 -7.10 -11.51
C PHE A 271 -7.07 -7.46 -12.94
N THR A 272 -7.09 -8.71 -13.31
CA THR A 272 -7.03 -9.13 -14.71
C THR A 272 -8.44 -9.12 -15.30
N GLU A 273 -8.95 -7.93 -15.62
CA GLU A 273 -9.57 -7.83 -16.93
C GLU A 273 -8.42 -7.96 -17.95
N PRO A 274 -8.61 -8.71 -19.04
CA PRO A 274 -7.52 -9.05 -19.95
C PRO A 274 -7.09 -7.78 -20.71
N ASP A 275 -6.09 -7.08 -20.20
CA ASP A 275 -5.44 -5.97 -20.90
C ASP A 275 -4.46 -6.55 -21.93
N THR A 276 -5.07 -7.08 -23.00
CA THR A 276 -4.39 -7.67 -24.16
C THR A 276 -3.51 -6.64 -24.89
N GLU A 277 -3.76 -5.34 -24.71
CA GLU A 277 -3.02 -4.26 -25.38
C GLU A 277 -1.65 -3.98 -24.75
N VAL A 278 -1.52 -4.03 -23.43
CA VAL A 278 -0.23 -3.75 -22.76
C VAL A 278 0.80 -4.84 -23.07
N ARG A 279 0.34 -6.09 -23.20
CA ARG A 279 1.20 -7.21 -23.57
C ARG A 279 1.69 -7.09 -25.01
N ARG A 280 0.86 -6.66 -25.95
CA ARG A 280 1.24 -6.41 -27.34
C ARG A 280 2.22 -5.26 -27.52
N MET A 281 2.11 -4.19 -26.74
CA MET A 281 3.06 -3.07 -26.77
C MET A 281 4.44 -3.46 -26.24
N MET A 282 4.52 -4.29 -25.20
CA MET A 282 5.80 -4.77 -24.68
C MET A 282 6.44 -5.86 -25.56
N GLU A 283 5.64 -6.70 -26.22
CA GLU A 283 6.11 -7.73 -27.14
C GLU A 283 6.49 -7.14 -28.51
N GLY A 284 5.83 -6.09 -28.98
CA GLY A 284 6.09 -5.41 -30.25
C GLY A 284 7.42 -4.65 -30.30
N GLU A 285 7.90 -4.11 -29.18
CA GLU A 285 9.21 -3.45 -29.11
C GLU A 285 10.39 -4.44 -29.05
N GLN A 286 10.18 -5.69 -28.63
CA GLN A 286 11.23 -6.70 -28.62
C GLN A 286 11.51 -7.29 -30.01
N THR A 287 10.50 -7.34 -30.88
CA THR A 287 10.64 -7.91 -32.23
C THR A 287 11.30 -6.94 -33.24
N SER A 288 11.23 -5.63 -32.99
CA SER A 288 11.82 -4.63 -33.91
C SER A 288 13.30 -4.35 -33.68
N ARG A 289 13.94 -5.01 -32.71
CA ARG A 289 15.40 -4.88 -32.41
C ARG A 289 16.25 -6.05 -32.86
N PHE A 290 15.66 -7.04 -33.52
CA PHE A 290 16.39 -8.23 -34.05
C PHE A 290 16.19 -8.44 -35.56
N GLN A 291 15.82 -7.39 -36.31
CA GLN A 291 15.96 -7.34 -37.75
C GLN A 291 16.98 -6.28 -38.17
#